data_f920d4bc5b0ab6ce0e5cda163b99e95b
#
_entry.id   f920d4bc5b0ab6ce0e5cda163b99e95b
#
_cell.length_a   1.000
_cell.length_b   1.000
_cell.length_c   1.000
_cell.angle_alpha   90.00
_cell.angle_beta   90.00
_cell.angle_gamma   90.00
#
_symmetry.space_group_name_H-M   'P 1'
#
loop_
_entity.id
_entity.type
_entity.pdbx_description
1 polymer ?
#
loop_
_entity_poly.entity_id
_entity_poly.type
_entity_poly.pdbx_seq_one_letter_code
_entity_poly.pdbx_strand_id
1 'polypeptide(L)'
;MHGLTRADHRVLIIDDHVLFAESLELALSLEGYDVRRLELPDEGGSMATLRSLALRANPRTVILDLDLGRFGDGVNLISPLAHAHVNVVVVTASQELGRWGECMRLGARKVLTKSGALQQALSTVRRLHQGLPVTTREELESLLDAWSHQSRVDDDIRRRLDRLTPRERQVLEALIEGRTVRAISQDSVVSEATVRTQVKSILNKLEVSSQLAAVGMANQIGWRLGA
;
A
#
# COMPACT_ATOMS: atom_id res chain seq x y z
N MET A 1 -11.13 34.73 18.51
CA MET A 1 -10.26 34.19 17.45
C MET A 1 -9.04 33.61 18.13
N HIS A 2 -8.96 32.27 18.34
CA HIS A 2 -7.76 31.65 18.85
C HIS A 2 -6.74 31.70 17.72
N GLY A 3 -5.64 32.44 17.91
CA GLY A 3 -4.54 32.44 16.95
C GLY A 3 -4.00 31.01 16.83
N LEU A 4 -4.04 30.44 15.62
CA LEU A 4 -3.46 29.15 15.31
C LEU A 4 -1.98 29.20 15.67
N THR A 5 -1.52 28.23 16.45
CA THR A 5 -0.11 28.13 16.84
C THR A 5 0.71 27.56 15.66
N ARG A 6 2.03 27.75 15.68
CA ARG A 6 2.94 27.21 14.65
C ARG A 6 2.80 25.68 14.50
N ALA A 7 2.40 24.98 15.57
CA ALA A 7 2.11 23.54 15.56
C ALA A 7 0.85 23.20 14.74
N ASP A 8 -0.13 24.09 14.69
CA ASP A 8 -1.38 23.89 13.94
C ASP A 8 -1.19 23.95 12.43
N HIS A 9 -0.05 24.46 11.95
CA HIS A 9 0.31 24.59 10.55
C HIS A 9 1.37 23.58 10.09
N ARG A 10 1.76 22.61 10.95
CA ARG A 10 2.82 21.65 10.61
C ARG A 10 2.33 20.58 9.66
N VAL A 11 3.03 20.47 8.51
CA VAL A 11 2.85 19.44 7.50
C VAL A 11 4.12 18.60 7.44
N LEU A 12 3.98 17.27 7.50
CA LEU A 12 5.07 16.32 7.30
C LEU A 12 4.89 15.63 5.96
N ILE A 13 5.94 15.56 5.16
CA ILE A 13 5.96 14.84 3.89
C ILE A 13 6.76 13.56 4.09
N ILE A 14 6.18 12.41 3.70
CA ILE A 14 6.81 11.08 3.71
C ILE A 14 6.69 10.53 2.31
N ASP A 15 7.74 10.64 1.52
CA ASP A 15 7.80 10.22 0.11
C ASP A 15 9.25 9.90 -0.23
N ASP A 16 9.51 8.81 -0.95
CA ASP A 16 10.86 8.42 -1.40
C ASP A 16 11.27 9.12 -2.70
N HIS A 17 10.33 9.79 -3.38
CA HIS A 17 10.58 10.59 -4.59
C HIS A 17 11.00 12.01 -4.21
N VAL A 18 12.30 12.23 -4.07
CA VAL A 18 12.90 13.50 -3.58
C VAL A 18 12.35 14.73 -4.32
N LEU A 19 12.34 14.72 -5.66
CA LEU A 19 11.89 15.88 -6.46
C LEU A 19 10.40 16.24 -6.22
N PHE A 20 9.56 15.23 -6.04
CA PHE A 20 8.15 15.46 -5.75
C PHE A 20 7.96 16.02 -4.34
N ALA A 21 8.66 15.46 -3.35
CA ALA A 21 8.65 15.94 -1.98
C ALA A 21 9.15 17.40 -1.86
N GLU A 22 10.22 17.75 -2.59
CA GLU A 22 10.74 19.12 -2.65
C GLU A 22 9.76 20.12 -3.27
N SER A 23 9.08 19.70 -4.33
CA SER A 23 8.06 20.52 -4.98
C SER A 23 6.89 20.80 -4.04
N LEU A 24 6.44 19.80 -3.29
CA LEU A 24 5.38 19.95 -2.27
C LEU A 24 5.83 20.83 -1.11
N GLU A 25 7.05 20.62 -0.61
CA GLU A 25 7.63 21.41 0.48
C GLU A 25 7.69 22.90 0.10
N LEU A 26 8.24 23.21 -1.08
CA LEU A 26 8.33 24.58 -1.57
C LEU A 26 6.93 25.22 -1.69
N ALA A 27 6.00 24.53 -2.34
CA ALA A 27 4.67 25.08 -2.61
C ALA A 27 3.86 25.33 -1.31
N LEU A 28 3.91 24.40 -0.35
CA LEU A 28 3.24 24.56 0.94
C LEU A 28 3.92 25.61 1.81
N SER A 29 5.26 25.69 1.79
CA SER A 29 6.01 26.73 2.52
C SER A 29 5.69 28.14 2.02
N LEU A 30 5.48 28.31 0.71
CA LEU A 30 5.04 29.58 0.12
C LEU A 30 3.62 29.99 0.59
N GLU A 31 2.77 29.02 0.95
CA GLU A 31 1.46 29.27 1.56
C GLU A 31 1.54 29.48 3.09
N GLY A 32 2.72 29.43 3.70
CA GLY A 32 2.96 29.74 5.11
C GLY A 32 2.86 28.55 6.06
N TYR A 33 2.86 27.31 5.56
CA TYR A 33 2.90 26.11 6.39
C TYR A 33 4.32 25.84 6.94
N ASP A 34 4.40 25.26 8.15
CA ASP A 34 5.66 24.69 8.72
C ASP A 34 5.83 23.29 8.13
N VAL A 35 6.50 23.21 6.99
CA VAL A 35 6.67 21.95 6.25
C VAL A 35 7.99 21.29 6.63
N ARG A 36 7.95 19.97 6.79
CA ARG A 36 9.13 19.14 7.01
C ARG A 36 9.04 17.89 6.14
N ARG A 37 10.16 17.47 5.60
CA ARG A 37 10.29 16.15 4.99
C ARG A 37 10.82 15.17 6.02
N LEU A 38 10.27 13.97 6.05
CA LEU A 38 10.85 12.88 6.80
C LEU A 38 11.99 12.30 5.97
N GLU A 39 13.22 12.50 6.42
CA GLU A 39 14.38 11.83 5.81
C GLU A 39 14.25 10.33 6.01
N LEU A 40 14.21 9.60 4.90
CA LEU A 40 14.19 8.14 4.92
C LEU A 40 15.65 7.66 5.12
N PRO A 41 15.97 6.98 6.24
CA PRO A 41 17.36 6.58 6.52
C PRO A 41 17.93 5.70 5.42
N ASP A 42 19.15 5.96 4.96
CA ASP A 42 19.81 5.16 3.91
C ASP A 42 20.13 3.73 4.36
N GLU A 43 20.37 3.51 5.63
CA GLU A 43 20.65 2.19 6.22
C GLU A 43 19.85 1.98 7.52
N GLY A 44 19.51 0.72 7.82
CA GLY A 44 19.02 0.30 9.13
C GLY A 44 17.62 0.79 9.56
N GLY A 45 16.80 1.34 8.66
CA GLY A 45 15.45 1.79 8.96
C GLY A 45 14.39 0.68 8.78
N SER A 46 13.35 0.72 9.60
CA SER A 46 12.17 -0.14 9.47
C SER A 46 10.90 0.71 9.43
N MET A 47 9.77 0.12 9.01
CA MET A 47 8.46 0.77 9.08
C MET A 47 8.13 1.25 10.51
N ALA A 48 8.54 0.50 11.53
CA ALA A 48 8.38 0.90 12.94
C ALA A 48 9.21 2.15 13.29
N THR A 49 10.40 2.27 12.71
CA THR A 49 11.25 3.48 12.86
C THR A 49 10.57 4.69 12.21
N LEU A 50 10.10 4.55 10.97
CA LEU A 50 9.38 5.64 10.27
C LEU A 50 8.14 6.09 11.04
N ARG A 51 7.35 5.14 11.54
CA ARG A 51 6.19 5.44 12.39
C ARG A 51 6.57 6.27 13.62
N SER A 52 7.64 5.86 14.31
CA SER A 52 8.10 6.56 15.52
C SER A 52 8.58 7.98 15.21
N LEU A 53 9.30 8.18 14.11
CA LEU A 53 9.78 9.48 13.66
C LEU A 53 8.61 10.39 13.24
N ALA A 54 7.66 9.86 12.48
CA ALA A 54 6.48 10.60 12.03
C ALA A 54 5.64 11.09 13.22
N LEU A 55 5.39 10.23 14.22
CA LEU A 55 4.64 10.60 15.43
C LEU A 55 5.41 11.61 16.29
N ARG A 56 6.73 11.48 16.44
CA ARG A 56 7.55 12.45 17.18
C ARG A 56 7.57 13.84 16.53
N ALA A 57 7.47 13.92 15.22
CA ALA A 57 7.38 15.19 14.51
C ALA A 57 6.11 15.97 14.86
N ASN A 58 5.11 15.31 15.46
CA ASN A 58 3.83 15.86 15.89
C ASN A 58 3.18 16.74 14.80
N PRO A 59 2.96 16.23 13.57
CA PRO A 59 2.37 17.01 12.49
C PRO A 59 0.86 17.14 12.66
N ARG A 60 0.28 18.22 12.15
CA ARG A 60 -1.17 18.34 11.99
C ARG A 60 -1.67 17.54 10.79
N THR A 61 -0.85 17.52 9.72
CA THR A 61 -1.15 16.82 8.48
C THR A 61 0.08 16.08 8.00
N VAL A 62 -0.10 14.84 7.49
CA VAL A 62 0.93 14.06 6.80
C VAL A 62 0.50 13.92 5.34
N ILE A 63 1.42 14.22 4.41
CA ILE A 63 1.32 13.81 3.01
C ILE A 63 2.17 12.56 2.88
N LEU A 64 1.55 11.46 2.49
CA LEU A 64 2.14 10.11 2.56
C LEU A 64 2.11 9.44 1.20
N ASP A 65 3.28 9.02 0.71
CA ASP A 65 3.34 8.03 -0.38
C ASP A 65 3.09 6.62 0.15
N LEU A 66 2.48 5.79 -0.67
CA LEU A 66 2.29 4.37 -0.38
C LEU A 66 3.52 3.54 -0.73
N ASP A 67 4.28 3.93 -1.75
CA ASP A 67 5.54 3.27 -2.09
C ASP A 67 6.69 3.98 -1.39
N LEU A 68 7.22 3.37 -0.35
CA LEU A 68 8.35 3.88 0.41
C LEU A 68 9.61 3.05 0.13
N GLY A 69 9.70 2.45 -1.06
CA GLY A 69 10.83 1.67 -1.50
C GLY A 69 11.14 0.52 -0.52
N ARG A 70 12.35 0.47 0.01
CA ARG A 70 12.80 -0.59 0.94
C ARG A 70 12.08 -0.64 2.28
N PHE A 71 11.38 0.42 2.67
CA PHE A 71 10.59 0.43 3.91
C PHE A 71 9.25 -0.27 3.73
N GLY A 72 8.88 -0.58 2.48
CA GLY A 72 7.65 -1.28 2.13
C GLY A 72 6.48 -0.32 1.99
N ASP A 73 5.32 -0.80 2.36
CA ASP A 73 4.04 -0.18 2.07
C ASP A 73 3.64 0.88 3.09
N GLY A 74 3.56 2.15 2.65
CA GLY A 74 3.15 3.29 3.45
C GLY A 74 1.74 3.17 4.05
N VAL A 75 0.89 2.28 3.53
CA VAL A 75 -0.44 2.01 4.08
C VAL A 75 -0.40 1.68 5.57
N ASN A 76 0.70 1.05 6.02
CA ASN A 76 0.92 0.67 7.42
C ASN A 76 1.11 1.88 8.37
N LEU A 77 1.35 3.07 7.84
CA LEU A 77 1.46 4.31 8.62
C LEU A 77 0.11 5.01 8.83
N ILE A 78 -0.91 4.73 8.00
CA ILE A 78 -2.17 5.48 8.01
C ILE A 78 -2.88 5.33 9.35
N SER A 79 -3.17 4.09 9.77
CA SER A 79 -3.93 3.84 11.00
C SER A 79 -3.23 4.38 12.26
N PRO A 80 -1.92 4.17 12.50
CA PRO A 80 -1.22 4.78 13.62
C PRO A 80 -1.27 6.30 13.65
N LEU A 81 -1.13 6.96 12.49
CA LEU A 81 -1.20 8.42 12.38
C LEU A 81 -2.63 8.93 12.61
N ALA A 82 -3.63 8.29 12.02
CA ALA A 82 -5.03 8.64 12.22
C ALA A 82 -5.47 8.50 13.69
N HIS A 83 -5.03 7.45 14.39
CA HIS A 83 -5.28 7.29 15.83
C HIS A 83 -4.59 8.36 16.68
N ALA A 84 -3.49 8.93 16.22
CA ALA A 84 -2.84 10.09 16.84
C ALA A 84 -3.47 11.44 16.42
N HIS A 85 -4.67 11.41 15.82
CA HIS A 85 -5.40 12.59 15.33
C HIS A 85 -4.68 13.40 14.26
N VAL A 86 -3.77 12.78 13.52
CA VAL A 86 -3.09 13.39 12.37
C VAL A 86 -3.96 13.23 11.12
N ASN A 87 -4.13 14.30 10.35
CA ASN A 87 -4.77 14.21 9.04
C ASN A 87 -3.82 13.55 8.05
N VAL A 88 -4.18 12.38 7.52
CA VAL A 88 -3.37 11.69 6.52
C VAL A 88 -3.95 11.95 5.13
N VAL A 89 -3.15 12.52 4.25
CA VAL A 89 -3.42 12.69 2.82
C VAL A 89 -2.47 11.77 2.07
N VAL A 90 -3.03 10.78 1.41
CA VAL A 90 -2.23 9.83 0.61
C VAL A 90 -2.01 10.38 -0.78
N VAL A 91 -0.78 10.29 -1.29
CA VAL A 91 -0.43 10.62 -2.68
C VAL A 91 0.27 9.41 -3.29
N THR A 92 -0.32 8.80 -4.31
CA THR A 92 0.17 7.54 -4.88
C THR A 92 0.16 7.53 -6.40
N ALA A 93 1.04 6.74 -7.00
CA ALA A 93 1.00 6.47 -8.44
C ALA A 93 -0.08 5.43 -8.81
N SER A 94 -0.53 4.61 -7.85
CA SER A 94 -1.59 3.62 -8.08
C SER A 94 -2.94 4.28 -8.36
N GLN A 95 -3.71 3.68 -9.30
CA GLN A 95 -5.08 4.08 -9.63
C GLN A 95 -6.12 3.04 -9.19
N GLU A 96 -5.72 2.10 -8.36
CA GLU A 96 -6.59 1.02 -7.90
C GLU A 96 -7.57 1.51 -6.83
N LEU A 97 -8.85 1.58 -7.16
CA LEU A 97 -9.89 2.08 -6.26
C LEU A 97 -10.01 1.24 -4.98
N GLY A 98 -9.80 -0.08 -5.05
CA GLY A 98 -9.77 -0.95 -3.87
C GLY A 98 -8.67 -0.56 -2.89
N ARG A 99 -7.50 -0.22 -3.41
CA ARG A 99 -6.35 0.26 -2.64
C ARG A 99 -6.63 1.63 -1.99
N TRP A 100 -7.29 2.52 -2.72
CA TRP A 100 -7.70 3.81 -2.19
C TRP A 100 -8.75 3.65 -1.09
N GLY A 101 -9.72 2.74 -1.29
CA GLY A 101 -10.71 2.40 -0.28
C GLY A 101 -10.09 1.84 0.99
N GLU A 102 -9.03 1.02 0.88
CA GLU A 102 -8.24 0.56 2.03
C GLU A 102 -7.65 1.74 2.81
N CYS A 103 -7.02 2.70 2.12
CA CYS A 103 -6.48 3.91 2.75
C CYS A 103 -7.57 4.69 3.51
N MET A 104 -8.73 4.89 2.89
CA MET A 104 -9.86 5.59 3.52
C MET A 104 -10.37 4.85 4.74
N ARG A 105 -10.51 3.53 4.68
CA ARG A 105 -10.92 2.67 5.80
C ARG A 105 -9.94 2.75 6.97
N LEU A 106 -8.64 2.88 6.70
CA LEU A 106 -7.59 3.02 7.71
C LEU A 106 -7.51 4.42 8.32
N GLY A 107 -8.29 5.38 7.80
CA GLY A 107 -8.40 6.72 8.37
C GLY A 107 -7.73 7.83 7.56
N ALA A 108 -7.32 7.57 6.31
CA ALA A 108 -6.89 8.64 5.42
C ALA A 108 -8.05 9.62 5.17
N ARG A 109 -7.72 10.90 5.06
CA ARG A 109 -8.70 11.98 4.79
C ARG A 109 -8.95 12.16 3.30
N LYS A 110 -7.96 11.85 2.47
CA LYS A 110 -8.01 11.93 1.01
C LYS A 110 -6.94 11.05 0.40
N VAL A 111 -7.24 10.50 -0.78
CA VAL A 111 -6.25 9.85 -1.66
C VAL A 111 -6.17 10.65 -2.96
N LEU A 112 -4.96 10.94 -3.41
CA LEU A 112 -4.65 11.69 -4.61
C LEU A 112 -3.70 10.89 -5.50
N THR A 113 -3.82 11.02 -6.81
CA THR A 113 -2.82 10.47 -7.74
C THR A 113 -1.63 11.43 -7.85
N LYS A 114 -0.40 10.91 -7.98
CA LYS A 114 0.81 11.72 -8.20
C LYS A 114 0.71 12.60 -9.47
N SER A 115 -0.01 12.15 -10.50
CA SER A 115 -0.29 12.96 -11.68
C SER A 115 -1.24 14.11 -11.32
N GLY A 116 -0.72 15.33 -11.27
CA GLY A 116 -1.50 16.54 -10.92
C GLY A 116 -1.71 16.77 -9.42
N ALA A 117 -1.04 15.99 -8.57
CA ALA A 117 -1.22 16.04 -7.13
C ALA A 117 -0.88 17.39 -6.48
N LEU A 118 0.06 18.18 -7.04
CA LEU A 118 0.55 19.39 -6.37
C LEU A 118 -0.59 20.35 -5.99
N GLN A 119 -1.39 20.78 -6.97
CA GLN A 119 -2.51 21.69 -6.74
C GLN A 119 -3.60 21.08 -5.86
N GLN A 120 -3.87 19.79 -6.04
CA GLN A 120 -4.86 19.08 -5.24
C GLN A 120 -4.39 18.92 -3.79
N ALA A 121 -3.10 18.64 -3.54
CA ALA A 121 -2.54 18.54 -2.21
C ALA A 121 -2.61 19.90 -1.47
N LEU A 122 -2.22 21.01 -2.13
CA LEU A 122 -2.35 22.35 -1.58
C LEU A 122 -3.80 22.67 -1.16
N SER A 123 -4.75 22.46 -2.06
CA SER A 123 -6.17 22.70 -1.76
C SER A 123 -6.69 21.79 -0.65
N THR A 124 -6.26 20.53 -0.60
CA THR A 124 -6.65 19.55 0.42
C THR A 124 -6.10 19.95 1.79
N VAL A 125 -4.81 20.29 1.89
CA VAL A 125 -4.20 20.75 3.15
C VAL A 125 -4.89 22.00 3.66
N ARG A 126 -5.14 22.97 2.79
CA ARG A 126 -5.85 24.22 3.15
C ARG A 126 -7.25 23.94 3.73
N ARG A 127 -8.03 23.07 3.05
CA ARG A 127 -9.37 22.69 3.53
C ARG A 127 -9.33 21.96 4.87
N LEU A 128 -8.37 21.02 5.05
CA LEU A 128 -8.20 20.31 6.32
C LEU A 128 -7.86 21.24 7.48
N HIS A 129 -7.00 22.23 7.25
CA HIS A 129 -6.66 23.24 8.27
C HIS A 129 -7.82 24.19 8.60
N GLN A 130 -8.75 24.37 7.66
CA GLN A 130 -10.00 25.09 7.88
C GLN A 130 -11.10 24.24 8.54
N GLY A 131 -10.84 22.95 8.80
CA GLY A 131 -11.83 22.02 9.33
C GLY A 131 -12.90 21.59 8.32
N LEU A 132 -12.65 21.82 7.02
CA LEU A 132 -13.59 21.51 5.95
C LEU A 132 -13.42 20.08 5.45
N PRO A 133 -14.49 19.43 4.98
CA PRO A 133 -14.40 18.10 4.38
C PRO A 133 -13.62 18.14 3.08
N VAL A 134 -12.80 17.11 2.83
CA VAL A 134 -11.95 16.97 1.63
C VAL A 134 -12.38 15.81 0.73
N THR A 135 -13.26 14.95 1.24
CA THR A 135 -13.87 13.82 0.51
C THR A 135 -15.38 13.93 0.67
N THR A 136 -16.14 13.75 -0.40
CA THR A 136 -17.60 13.73 -0.31
C THR A 136 -18.06 12.38 0.24
N ARG A 137 -19.32 12.31 0.66
CA ARG A 137 -19.91 11.07 1.16
C ARG A 137 -19.98 10.02 0.06
N GLU A 138 -20.39 10.42 -1.14
CA GLU A 138 -20.52 9.54 -2.30
C GLU A 138 -19.15 8.98 -2.73
N GLU A 139 -18.12 9.83 -2.73
CA GLU A 139 -16.74 9.41 -3.02
C GLU A 139 -16.26 8.39 -1.99
N LEU A 140 -16.49 8.64 -0.70
CA LEU A 140 -16.10 7.73 0.37
C LEU A 140 -16.82 6.38 0.26
N GLU A 141 -18.14 6.39 0.07
CA GLU A 141 -18.95 5.19 -0.09
C GLU A 141 -18.46 4.36 -1.29
N SER A 142 -18.23 5.00 -2.45
CA SER A 142 -17.71 4.33 -3.65
C SER A 142 -16.35 3.67 -3.43
N LEU A 143 -15.43 4.33 -2.72
CA LEU A 143 -14.11 3.78 -2.41
C LEU A 143 -14.19 2.62 -1.42
N LEU A 144 -15.04 2.72 -0.40
CA LEU A 144 -15.25 1.64 0.57
C LEU A 144 -15.90 0.40 -0.08
N ASP A 145 -16.81 0.60 -1.01
CA ASP A 145 -17.41 -0.49 -1.80
C ASP A 145 -16.38 -1.18 -2.68
N ALA A 146 -15.52 -0.41 -3.36
CA ALA A 146 -14.43 -0.96 -4.17
C ALA A 146 -13.45 -1.78 -3.31
N TRP A 147 -13.07 -1.28 -2.13
CA TRP A 147 -12.26 -2.03 -1.18
C TRP A 147 -12.96 -3.31 -0.71
N SER A 148 -14.23 -3.22 -0.35
CA SER A 148 -15.00 -4.37 0.13
C SER A 148 -15.11 -5.48 -0.93
N HIS A 149 -15.28 -5.10 -2.20
CA HIS A 149 -15.28 -6.04 -3.31
C HIS A 149 -13.91 -6.70 -3.48
N GLN A 150 -12.84 -5.91 -3.54
CA GLN A 150 -11.46 -6.40 -3.68
C GLN A 150 -11.07 -7.33 -2.52
N SER A 151 -11.37 -6.94 -1.29
CA SER A 151 -11.08 -7.74 -0.09
C SER A 151 -11.76 -9.11 -0.11
N ARG A 152 -13.01 -9.19 -0.61
CA ARG A 152 -13.69 -10.49 -0.77
C ARG A 152 -13.02 -11.39 -1.80
N VAL A 153 -12.56 -10.80 -2.91
CA VAL A 153 -11.83 -11.54 -3.95
C VAL A 153 -10.50 -12.06 -3.37
N ASP A 154 -9.76 -11.21 -2.67
CA ASP A 154 -8.49 -11.58 -2.07
C ASP A 154 -8.65 -12.66 -0.99
N ASP A 155 -9.71 -12.59 -0.18
CA ASP A 155 -10.03 -13.61 0.83
C ASP A 155 -10.44 -14.94 0.18
N ASP A 156 -11.13 -14.91 -0.97
CA ASP A 156 -11.41 -16.13 -1.73
C ASP A 156 -10.14 -16.77 -2.27
N ILE A 157 -9.24 -15.97 -2.83
CA ILE A 157 -7.92 -16.42 -3.29
C ILE A 157 -7.13 -17.05 -2.14
N ARG A 158 -7.06 -16.40 -0.97
CA ARG A 158 -6.38 -16.94 0.21
C ARG A 158 -6.94 -18.30 0.62
N ARG A 159 -8.27 -18.42 0.70
CA ARG A 159 -8.92 -19.69 1.02
C ARG A 159 -8.59 -20.80 0.04
N ARG A 160 -8.48 -20.50 -1.26
CA ARG A 160 -8.09 -21.50 -2.27
C ARG A 160 -6.61 -21.92 -2.11
N LEU A 161 -5.73 -20.96 -1.88
CA LEU A 161 -4.30 -21.23 -1.62
C LEU A 161 -4.08 -22.03 -0.34
N ASP A 162 -4.90 -21.84 0.68
CA ASP A 162 -4.84 -22.59 1.94
C ASP A 162 -5.18 -24.08 1.79
N ARG A 163 -5.92 -24.45 0.73
CA ARG A 163 -6.20 -25.87 0.39
C ARG A 163 -4.97 -26.60 -0.17
N LEU A 164 -3.89 -25.89 -0.52
CA LEU A 164 -2.69 -26.49 -1.05
C LEU A 164 -1.92 -27.21 0.05
N THR A 165 -1.48 -28.43 -0.25
CA THR A 165 -0.56 -29.18 0.62
C THR A 165 0.82 -28.49 0.66
N PRO A 166 1.67 -28.77 1.67
CA PRO A 166 3.02 -28.21 1.73
C PRO A 166 3.82 -28.43 0.44
N ARG A 167 3.67 -29.61 -0.18
CA ARG A 167 4.37 -29.92 -1.44
C ARG A 167 3.84 -29.13 -2.63
N GLU A 168 2.53 -28.95 -2.73
CA GLU A 168 1.91 -28.12 -3.77
C GLU A 168 2.29 -26.65 -3.62
N ARG A 169 2.41 -26.14 -2.38
CA ARG A 169 2.89 -24.78 -2.11
C ARG A 169 4.32 -24.58 -2.61
N GLN A 170 5.23 -25.54 -2.37
CA GLN A 170 6.60 -25.51 -2.90
C GLN A 170 6.63 -25.48 -4.44
N VAL A 171 5.77 -26.29 -5.09
CA VAL A 171 5.68 -26.30 -6.55
C VAL A 171 5.13 -24.99 -7.08
N LEU A 172 4.09 -24.43 -6.44
CA LEU A 172 3.53 -23.14 -6.85
C LEU A 172 4.57 -22.00 -6.70
N GLU A 173 5.33 -21.99 -5.62
CA GLU A 173 6.40 -21.01 -5.41
C GLU A 173 7.47 -21.09 -6.51
N ALA A 174 7.92 -22.29 -6.84
CA ALA A 174 8.86 -22.50 -7.94
C ALA A 174 8.29 -22.03 -9.30
N LEU A 175 6.98 -22.19 -9.53
CA LEU A 175 6.32 -21.65 -10.73
C LEU A 175 6.27 -20.13 -10.72
N ILE A 176 6.05 -19.48 -9.56
CA ILE A 176 6.09 -18.02 -9.38
C ILE A 176 7.50 -17.48 -9.68
N GLU A 177 8.55 -18.23 -9.32
CA GLU A 177 9.95 -17.94 -9.66
C GLU A 177 10.28 -18.15 -11.16
N GLY A 178 9.31 -18.57 -11.96
CA GLY A 178 9.50 -18.81 -13.39
C GLY A 178 10.18 -20.15 -13.72
N ARG A 179 10.29 -21.08 -12.77
CA ARG A 179 10.95 -22.37 -12.97
C ARG A 179 10.08 -23.32 -13.79
N THR A 180 10.71 -24.08 -14.68
CA THR A 180 10.03 -25.08 -15.50
C THR A 180 9.74 -26.36 -14.72
N VAL A 181 8.73 -27.13 -15.16
CA VAL A 181 8.42 -28.46 -14.59
C VAL A 181 9.67 -29.35 -14.53
N ARG A 182 10.51 -29.30 -15.56
CA ARG A 182 11.77 -30.06 -15.63
C ARG A 182 12.76 -29.62 -14.54
N ALA A 183 12.94 -28.29 -14.35
CA ALA A 183 13.81 -27.78 -13.30
C ALA A 183 13.31 -28.20 -11.92
N ILE A 184 11.99 -28.08 -11.67
CA ILE A 184 11.36 -28.46 -10.40
C ILE A 184 11.54 -29.96 -10.13
N SER A 185 11.43 -30.81 -11.16
CA SER A 185 11.61 -32.26 -11.02
C SER A 185 13.05 -32.63 -10.63
N GLN A 186 14.03 -31.99 -11.24
CA GLN A 186 15.45 -32.20 -10.94
C GLN A 186 15.80 -31.81 -9.51
N ASP A 187 15.39 -30.61 -9.06
CA ASP A 187 15.70 -30.11 -7.73
C ASP A 187 14.96 -30.88 -6.62
N SER A 188 13.78 -31.37 -6.93
CA SER A 188 12.96 -32.16 -6.00
C SER A 188 13.25 -33.65 -6.01
N VAL A 189 14.15 -34.12 -6.89
CA VAL A 189 14.50 -35.55 -7.07
C VAL A 189 13.25 -36.41 -7.31
N VAL A 190 12.33 -35.93 -8.14
CA VAL A 190 11.10 -36.64 -8.53
C VAL A 190 10.94 -36.61 -10.06
N SER A 191 10.07 -37.49 -10.61
CA SER A 191 9.81 -37.48 -12.04
C SER A 191 9.04 -36.26 -12.51
N GLU A 192 9.24 -35.82 -13.76
CA GLU A 192 8.41 -34.78 -14.36
C GLU A 192 6.92 -35.14 -14.33
N ALA A 193 6.56 -36.39 -14.47
CA ALA A 193 5.18 -36.87 -14.39
C ALA A 193 4.58 -36.58 -13.01
N THR A 194 5.36 -36.76 -11.94
CA THR A 194 4.94 -36.39 -10.57
C THR A 194 4.69 -34.93 -10.43
N VAL A 195 5.60 -34.07 -10.92
CA VAL A 195 5.42 -32.59 -10.87
C VAL A 195 4.19 -32.16 -11.69
N ARG A 196 3.97 -32.74 -12.89
CA ARG A 196 2.79 -32.47 -13.71
C ARG A 196 1.48 -32.82 -12.99
N THR A 197 1.47 -33.92 -12.25
CA THR A 197 0.32 -34.33 -11.43
C THR A 197 0.07 -33.32 -10.31
N GLN A 198 1.12 -32.86 -9.63
CA GLN A 198 1.02 -31.80 -8.61
C GLN A 198 0.49 -30.49 -9.20
N VAL A 199 1.02 -30.07 -10.35
CA VAL A 199 0.51 -28.88 -11.07
C VAL A 199 -0.97 -29.03 -11.39
N LYS A 200 -1.42 -30.17 -11.93
CA LYS A 200 -2.83 -30.43 -12.20
C LYS A 200 -3.68 -30.32 -10.93
N SER A 201 -3.21 -30.85 -9.81
CA SER A 201 -3.88 -30.74 -8.52
C SER A 201 -3.97 -29.28 -8.03
N ILE A 202 -2.88 -28.50 -8.17
CA ILE A 202 -2.87 -27.06 -7.86
C ILE A 202 -3.94 -26.32 -8.68
N LEU A 203 -3.96 -26.52 -10.01
CA LEU A 203 -4.93 -25.86 -10.89
C LEU A 203 -6.37 -26.16 -10.48
N ASN A 204 -6.65 -27.44 -10.16
CA ASN A 204 -7.97 -27.84 -9.69
C ASN A 204 -8.36 -27.18 -8.35
N LYS A 205 -7.44 -27.13 -7.37
CA LYS A 205 -7.70 -26.53 -6.05
C LYS A 205 -7.86 -25.00 -6.12
N LEU A 206 -7.11 -24.36 -7.01
CA LEU A 206 -7.21 -22.93 -7.26
C LEU A 206 -8.37 -22.57 -8.21
N GLU A 207 -9.00 -23.57 -8.83
CA GLU A 207 -10.11 -23.40 -9.78
C GLU A 207 -9.70 -22.54 -11.00
N VAL A 208 -8.50 -22.79 -11.53
CA VAL A 208 -7.95 -22.09 -12.70
C VAL A 208 -7.54 -23.09 -13.79
N SER A 209 -7.47 -22.62 -15.04
CA SER A 209 -7.21 -23.46 -16.21
C SER A 209 -5.75 -23.51 -16.66
N SER A 210 -4.87 -22.65 -16.13
CA SER A 210 -3.48 -22.55 -16.57
C SER A 210 -2.51 -22.20 -15.43
N GLN A 211 -1.23 -22.59 -15.60
CA GLN A 211 -0.15 -22.22 -14.68
C GLN A 211 -0.01 -20.71 -14.56
N LEU A 212 -0.14 -19.98 -15.68
CA LEU A 212 -0.08 -18.52 -15.68
C LEU A 212 -1.19 -17.90 -14.82
N ALA A 213 -2.41 -18.45 -14.91
CA ALA A 213 -3.53 -17.99 -14.08
C ALA A 213 -3.29 -18.28 -12.58
N ALA A 214 -2.71 -19.46 -12.24
CA ALA A 214 -2.36 -19.79 -10.87
C ALA A 214 -1.29 -18.84 -10.30
N VAL A 215 -0.24 -18.55 -11.08
CA VAL A 215 0.82 -17.60 -10.72
C VAL A 215 0.25 -16.18 -10.59
N GLY A 216 -0.60 -15.75 -11.54
CA GLY A 216 -1.28 -14.45 -11.49
C GLY A 216 -2.12 -14.27 -10.23
N MET A 217 -2.92 -15.29 -9.90
CA MET A 217 -3.74 -15.31 -8.67
C MET A 217 -2.89 -15.19 -7.40
N ALA A 218 -1.80 -15.93 -7.30
CA ALA A 218 -0.90 -15.86 -6.15
C ALA A 218 -0.21 -14.49 -6.03
N ASN A 219 0.25 -13.93 -7.16
CA ASN A 219 0.89 -12.62 -7.19
C ASN A 219 -0.07 -11.48 -6.83
N GLN A 220 -1.36 -11.60 -7.19
CA GLN A 220 -2.38 -10.59 -6.87
C GLN A 220 -2.43 -10.27 -5.37
N ILE A 221 -2.29 -11.28 -4.52
CA ILE A 221 -2.32 -11.11 -3.05
C ILE A 221 -0.92 -11.13 -2.42
N GLY A 222 0.15 -11.08 -3.21
CA GLY A 222 1.53 -11.12 -2.73
C GLY A 222 1.90 -12.44 -2.04
N TRP A 223 1.25 -13.56 -2.41
CA TRP A 223 1.48 -14.84 -1.76
C TRP A 223 2.92 -15.33 -1.96
N ARG A 224 3.55 -15.79 -0.85
CA ARG A 224 4.86 -16.45 -0.82
C ARG A 224 4.83 -17.60 0.20
N LEU A 225 5.70 -18.60 0.00
CA LEU A 225 5.84 -19.70 0.96
C LEU A 225 6.51 -19.16 2.23
N GLY A 226 5.81 -19.24 3.37
CA GLY A 226 6.35 -18.80 4.67
C GLY A 226 6.12 -17.33 5.04
N ALA A 227 5.29 -16.61 4.29
CA ALA A 227 4.82 -15.27 4.67
C ALA A 227 3.65 -15.36 5.66
#